data_dfcca43e08152e171ac8513abaf5f400
#
_entry.id   dfcca43e08152e171ac8513abaf5f400
#
_cell.length_a   1.000
_cell.length_b   1.000
_cell.length_c   1.000
_cell.angle_alpha   90.00
_cell.angle_beta   90.00
_cell.angle_gamma   90.00
#
_symmetry.space_group_name_H-M   'P 1'
#
loop_
_entity.id
_entity.type
_entity.pdbx_description
1 polymer ?
#
loop_
_entity_poly.entity_id
_entity_poly.type
_entity_poly.pdbx_seq_one_letter_code
_entity_poly.pdbx_strand_id
1 'polypeptide(L)'
;MLQAIIVDDEELSVRRLSRIAGELGGVEIRRSFFSSAEACEFIRSHHVDVAFLDINMPEIDGMELGARLRQLQQSLEVVFVTGYDRYAVDAFEQDAADYVLKPVNAERLGKTLERLQKRLNPSREPLAQPKLGVRLFGGIRFFRCGGTGAEAPIKLRSPKTEELFVYLLCKGTVSREEVADTLWQGLDPDKAAKNINSTLYYIRRSLSDAGLESLLQAGRYDIRIDASQVDCDLYEYERVVQLIRAEPSPDLLRFDQAEAAAQGSFLTGKLYEWAGELSRRLERERMELLEGKARLLLRDSKPQAAFPLLQRMIELDPLREDIHVELIRLYIRLGRTHDAARQYRELEERLARDLGAAPSRSFASLLNAAHF
;
A
#
# COMPACT_ATOMS: atom_id res chain seq x y z
N MET A 1 6.20 -3.35 -26.81
CA MET A 1 5.05 -2.96 -27.64
C MET A 1 4.21 -4.19 -27.78
N LEU A 2 2.90 -4.12 -27.43
CA LEU A 2 2.00 -5.27 -27.50
C LEU A 2 1.73 -5.61 -28.95
N GLN A 3 1.74 -6.89 -29.31
CA GLN A 3 1.41 -7.38 -30.63
C GLN A 3 -0.08 -7.68 -30.68
N ALA A 4 -0.83 -7.01 -31.52
CA ALA A 4 -2.29 -7.15 -31.56
C ALA A 4 -2.81 -7.51 -32.96
N ILE A 5 -3.97 -8.16 -32.97
CA ILE A 5 -4.81 -8.35 -34.15
C ILE A 5 -6.17 -7.71 -33.96
N ILE A 6 -6.84 -7.40 -35.05
CA ILE A 6 -8.23 -6.95 -35.09
C ILE A 6 -9.03 -7.95 -35.92
N VAL A 7 -10.19 -8.37 -35.43
CA VAL A 7 -11.15 -9.19 -36.17
C VAL A 7 -12.51 -8.51 -36.13
N ASP A 8 -12.96 -8.02 -37.27
CA ASP A 8 -14.21 -7.26 -37.44
C ASP A 8 -14.59 -7.27 -38.91
N ASP A 9 -15.84 -7.59 -39.22
CA ASP A 9 -16.33 -7.66 -40.60
C ASP A 9 -16.57 -6.28 -41.25
N GLU A 10 -16.53 -5.20 -40.43
CA GLU A 10 -16.70 -3.82 -40.87
C GLU A 10 -15.34 -3.15 -41.14
N GLU A 11 -14.97 -2.92 -42.39
CA GLU A 11 -13.70 -2.27 -42.75
C GLU A 11 -13.51 -0.89 -42.14
N LEU A 12 -14.58 -0.10 -41.97
CA LEU A 12 -14.52 1.23 -41.35
C LEU A 12 -14.17 1.15 -39.87
N SER A 13 -14.70 0.17 -39.14
CA SER A 13 -14.40 -0.11 -37.75
C SER A 13 -12.93 -0.49 -37.57
N VAL A 14 -12.41 -1.40 -38.41
CA VAL A 14 -11.00 -1.81 -38.43
C VAL A 14 -10.08 -0.61 -38.67
N ARG A 15 -10.32 0.20 -39.70
CA ARG A 15 -9.52 1.39 -40.02
C ARG A 15 -9.51 2.40 -38.88
N ARG A 16 -10.67 2.64 -38.25
CA ARG A 16 -10.80 3.58 -37.13
C ARG A 16 -10.00 3.08 -35.91
N LEU A 17 -10.17 1.83 -35.52
CA LEU A 17 -9.46 1.23 -34.37
C LEU A 17 -7.95 1.23 -34.61
N SER A 18 -7.51 0.82 -35.79
CA SER A 18 -6.07 0.81 -36.16
C SER A 18 -5.45 2.21 -36.10
N ARG A 19 -6.17 3.24 -36.59
CA ARG A 19 -5.70 4.64 -36.54
C ARG A 19 -5.56 5.11 -35.10
N ILE A 20 -6.59 4.92 -34.25
CA ILE A 20 -6.56 5.37 -32.85
C ILE A 20 -5.47 4.61 -32.08
N ALA A 21 -5.33 3.30 -32.29
CA ALA A 21 -4.26 2.49 -31.67
C ALA A 21 -2.85 2.99 -32.05
N GLY A 22 -2.64 3.34 -33.32
CA GLY A 22 -1.39 3.94 -33.80
C GLY A 22 -1.09 5.31 -33.23
N GLU A 23 -2.11 6.19 -33.06
CA GLU A 23 -1.97 7.50 -32.45
C GLU A 23 -1.63 7.43 -30.95
N LEU A 24 -2.18 6.46 -30.22
CA LEU A 24 -1.92 6.27 -28.78
C LEU A 24 -0.56 5.61 -28.50
N GLY A 25 -0.08 4.77 -29.43
CA GLY A 25 1.12 3.99 -29.23
C GLY A 25 0.97 2.84 -28.20
N GLY A 26 2.07 2.14 -27.91
CA GLY A 26 2.07 1.03 -26.95
C GLY A 26 1.55 -0.31 -27.48
N VAL A 27 0.84 -0.31 -28.60
CA VAL A 27 0.34 -1.50 -29.31
C VAL A 27 0.66 -1.42 -30.81
N GLU A 28 1.03 -2.54 -31.40
CA GLU A 28 1.27 -2.70 -32.84
C GLU A 28 0.23 -3.65 -33.42
N ILE A 29 -0.58 -3.16 -34.36
CA ILE A 29 -1.55 -4.00 -35.07
C ILE A 29 -0.78 -4.78 -36.15
N ARG A 30 -0.55 -6.06 -35.88
CA ARG A 30 0.18 -6.97 -36.79
C ARG A 30 -0.62 -7.27 -38.04
N ARG A 31 -1.92 -7.53 -37.86
CA ARG A 31 -2.83 -7.82 -38.96
C ARG A 31 -4.28 -7.60 -38.55
N SER A 32 -5.12 -7.28 -39.52
CA SER A 32 -6.57 -7.23 -39.38
C SER A 32 -7.20 -8.31 -40.24
N PHE A 33 -8.30 -8.89 -39.73
CA PHE A 33 -8.99 -9.98 -40.35
C PHE A 33 -10.49 -9.64 -40.48
N PHE A 34 -11.09 -10.07 -41.57
CA PHE A 34 -12.53 -9.96 -41.82
C PHE A 34 -13.22 -11.33 -41.70
N SER A 35 -12.45 -12.39 -41.45
CA SER A 35 -12.92 -13.76 -41.26
C SER A 35 -12.28 -14.37 -40.01
N SER A 36 -13.11 -15.05 -39.25
CA SER A 36 -12.70 -15.78 -38.04
C SER A 36 -11.70 -16.92 -38.32
N ALA A 37 -11.89 -17.58 -39.48
CA ALA A 37 -11.02 -18.70 -39.89
C ALA A 37 -9.58 -18.24 -40.13
N GLU A 38 -9.39 -17.10 -40.83
CA GLU A 38 -8.07 -16.55 -41.09
C GLU A 38 -7.37 -16.10 -39.80
N ALA A 39 -8.09 -15.52 -38.85
CA ALA A 39 -7.56 -15.13 -37.55
C ALA A 39 -7.07 -16.35 -36.75
N CYS A 40 -7.84 -17.46 -36.75
CA CYS A 40 -7.45 -18.71 -36.10
C CYS A 40 -6.19 -19.33 -36.74
N GLU A 41 -6.08 -19.29 -38.06
CA GLU A 41 -4.90 -19.80 -38.77
C GLU A 41 -3.64 -18.96 -38.44
N PHE A 42 -3.79 -17.64 -38.40
CA PHE A 42 -2.69 -16.73 -38.09
C PHE A 42 -2.14 -16.97 -36.68
N ILE A 43 -3.00 -17.09 -35.65
CA ILE A 43 -2.60 -17.28 -34.25
C ILE A 43 -1.89 -18.63 -34.03
N ARG A 44 -2.16 -19.67 -34.86
CA ARG A 44 -1.43 -20.94 -34.76
C ARG A 44 0.06 -20.82 -35.08
N SER A 45 0.43 -19.84 -35.89
CA SER A 45 1.79 -19.68 -36.38
C SER A 45 2.49 -18.41 -35.90
N HIS A 46 1.76 -17.49 -35.27
CA HIS A 46 2.28 -16.21 -34.81
C HIS A 46 1.87 -15.95 -33.37
N HIS A 47 2.80 -15.45 -32.56
CA HIS A 47 2.48 -15.00 -31.22
C HIS A 47 1.75 -13.66 -31.29
N VAL A 48 0.64 -13.56 -30.53
CA VAL A 48 -0.19 -12.35 -30.42
C VAL A 48 -0.50 -12.12 -28.94
N ASP A 49 -0.30 -10.90 -28.47
CA ASP A 49 -0.60 -10.54 -27.08
C ASP A 49 -2.07 -10.21 -26.87
N VAL A 50 -2.70 -9.56 -27.87
CA VAL A 50 -4.07 -9.03 -27.76
C VAL A 50 -4.87 -9.27 -29.05
N ALA A 51 -6.10 -9.73 -28.91
CA ALA A 51 -7.09 -9.74 -29.98
C ALA A 51 -8.24 -8.77 -29.68
N PHE A 52 -8.44 -7.78 -30.55
CA PHE A 52 -9.64 -6.94 -30.58
C PHE A 52 -10.68 -7.59 -31.46
N LEU A 53 -11.82 -7.98 -30.89
CA LEU A 53 -12.85 -8.77 -31.58
C LEU A 53 -14.18 -8.02 -31.61
N ASP A 54 -14.81 -7.91 -32.77
CA ASP A 54 -16.23 -7.60 -32.78
C ASP A 54 -17.04 -8.82 -32.35
N ILE A 55 -18.12 -8.60 -31.62
CA ILE A 55 -19.02 -9.67 -31.16
C ILE A 55 -19.93 -10.13 -32.34
N ASN A 56 -20.52 -9.19 -33.09
CA ASN A 56 -21.49 -9.50 -34.14
C ASN A 56 -20.80 -9.68 -35.49
N MET A 57 -20.38 -10.88 -35.79
CA MET A 57 -19.83 -11.24 -37.09
C MET A 57 -20.65 -12.34 -37.76
N PRO A 58 -20.73 -12.39 -39.12
CA PRO A 58 -21.66 -13.28 -39.85
C PRO A 58 -21.37 -14.77 -39.67
N GLU A 59 -20.09 -15.17 -39.45
CA GLU A 59 -19.70 -16.60 -39.49
C GLU A 59 -19.74 -17.24 -38.11
N ILE A 60 -19.26 -16.54 -37.09
CA ILE A 60 -19.14 -17.00 -35.71
C ILE A 60 -19.26 -15.81 -34.77
N ASP A 61 -19.93 -15.99 -33.65
CA ASP A 61 -20.01 -14.98 -32.61
C ASP A 61 -18.59 -14.68 -32.08
N GLY A 62 -18.25 -13.40 -31.93
CA GLY A 62 -16.96 -12.97 -31.43
C GLY A 62 -16.61 -13.52 -30.04
N MET A 63 -17.61 -13.83 -29.21
CA MET A 63 -17.46 -14.48 -27.92
C MET A 63 -16.93 -15.90 -28.09
N GLU A 64 -17.53 -16.70 -28.98
CA GLU A 64 -17.06 -18.03 -29.33
C GLU A 64 -15.66 -18.00 -29.97
N LEU A 65 -15.41 -17.01 -30.84
CA LEU A 65 -14.09 -16.80 -31.42
C LEU A 65 -13.06 -16.51 -30.35
N GLY A 66 -13.34 -15.63 -29.40
CA GLY A 66 -12.44 -15.30 -28.29
C GLY A 66 -12.05 -16.53 -27.48
N ALA A 67 -13.03 -17.38 -27.13
CA ALA A 67 -12.76 -18.64 -26.43
C ALA A 67 -11.86 -19.59 -27.26
N ARG A 68 -12.13 -19.69 -28.57
CA ARG A 68 -11.35 -20.53 -29.50
C ARG A 68 -9.89 -20.02 -29.68
N LEU A 69 -9.69 -18.72 -29.76
CA LEU A 69 -8.36 -18.12 -29.88
C LEU A 69 -7.53 -18.34 -28.62
N ARG A 70 -8.14 -18.25 -27.42
CA ARG A 70 -7.48 -18.57 -26.15
C ARG A 70 -7.12 -20.05 -26.02
N GLN A 71 -7.91 -20.98 -26.56
CA GLN A 71 -7.54 -22.40 -26.61
C GLN A 71 -6.29 -22.62 -27.47
N LEU A 72 -6.12 -21.83 -28.54
CA LEU A 72 -4.93 -21.90 -29.40
C LEU A 72 -3.71 -21.25 -28.74
N GLN A 73 -3.91 -20.16 -27.98
CA GLN A 73 -2.84 -19.43 -27.29
C GLN A 73 -3.35 -18.93 -25.94
N GLN A 74 -2.99 -19.64 -24.84
CA GLN A 74 -3.47 -19.39 -23.49
C GLN A 74 -3.09 -17.99 -22.93
N SER A 75 -1.99 -17.40 -23.43
CA SER A 75 -1.52 -16.07 -23.02
C SER A 75 -2.23 -14.92 -23.75
N LEU A 76 -3.14 -15.21 -24.68
CA LEU A 76 -3.83 -14.19 -25.48
C LEU A 76 -4.88 -13.47 -24.63
N GLU A 77 -4.80 -12.16 -24.55
CA GLU A 77 -5.83 -11.32 -23.98
C GLU A 77 -6.86 -10.92 -25.04
N VAL A 78 -8.14 -10.96 -24.67
CA VAL A 78 -9.24 -10.63 -25.58
C VAL A 78 -9.93 -9.36 -25.13
N VAL A 79 -10.12 -8.42 -26.05
CA VAL A 79 -10.89 -7.20 -25.88
C VAL A 79 -12.05 -7.21 -26.88
N PHE A 80 -13.25 -7.13 -26.39
CA PHE A 80 -14.42 -7.01 -27.28
C PHE A 80 -14.68 -5.55 -27.66
N VAL A 81 -14.91 -5.31 -28.96
CA VAL A 81 -15.18 -3.98 -29.54
C VAL A 81 -16.47 -4.05 -30.32
N THR A 82 -17.58 -3.62 -29.76
CA THR A 82 -18.92 -3.84 -30.37
C THR A 82 -19.84 -2.63 -30.20
N GLY A 83 -20.87 -2.55 -31.03
CA GLY A 83 -21.91 -1.53 -30.94
C GLY A 83 -22.99 -1.78 -29.89
N TYR A 84 -23.01 -2.92 -29.21
CA TYR A 84 -24.07 -3.33 -28.30
C TYR A 84 -23.57 -3.40 -26.86
N ASP A 85 -24.34 -2.85 -25.93
CA ASP A 85 -24.04 -2.82 -24.49
C ASP A 85 -24.47 -4.08 -23.72
N ARG A 86 -25.41 -4.83 -24.27
CA ARG A 86 -26.03 -6.00 -23.62
C ARG A 86 -25.11 -7.19 -23.37
N TYR A 87 -24.02 -7.32 -24.11
CA TYR A 87 -23.05 -8.42 -23.98
C TYR A 87 -21.93 -8.15 -22.98
N ALA A 88 -21.95 -7.01 -22.30
CA ALA A 88 -20.89 -6.66 -21.34
C ALA A 88 -20.80 -7.64 -20.16
N VAL A 89 -21.93 -8.18 -19.69
CA VAL A 89 -21.97 -9.16 -18.58
C VAL A 89 -21.38 -10.49 -19.03
N ASP A 90 -21.78 -10.97 -20.20
CA ASP A 90 -21.29 -12.24 -20.76
C ASP A 90 -19.79 -12.19 -21.09
N ALA A 91 -19.27 -11.03 -21.51
CA ALA A 91 -17.85 -10.79 -21.74
C ALA A 91 -17.04 -10.91 -20.45
N PHE A 92 -17.57 -10.44 -19.32
CA PHE A 92 -16.94 -10.59 -18.00
C PHE A 92 -16.92 -12.05 -17.53
N GLU A 93 -17.97 -12.82 -17.78
CA GLU A 93 -18.01 -14.25 -17.43
C GLU A 93 -16.97 -15.06 -18.21
N GLN A 94 -16.57 -14.60 -19.39
CA GLN A 94 -15.52 -15.19 -20.22
C GLN A 94 -14.10 -14.66 -19.93
N ASP A 95 -13.90 -13.94 -18.81
CA ASP A 95 -12.59 -13.36 -18.43
C ASP A 95 -11.95 -12.47 -19.50
N ALA A 96 -12.76 -11.71 -20.26
CA ALA A 96 -12.25 -10.73 -21.21
C ALA A 96 -11.43 -9.64 -20.50
N ALA A 97 -10.36 -9.19 -21.13
CA ALA A 97 -9.52 -8.14 -20.57
C ALA A 97 -10.24 -6.81 -20.49
N ASP A 98 -11.08 -6.52 -21.48
CA ASP A 98 -11.93 -5.32 -21.49
C ASP A 98 -13.07 -5.43 -22.53
N TYR A 99 -14.00 -4.47 -22.47
CA TYR A 99 -15.14 -4.34 -23.36
C TYR A 99 -15.27 -2.88 -23.81
N VAL A 100 -15.19 -2.62 -25.10
CA VAL A 100 -15.17 -1.27 -25.68
C VAL A 100 -16.38 -1.08 -26.61
N LEU A 101 -17.19 -0.06 -26.34
CA LEU A 101 -18.32 0.27 -27.20
C LEU A 101 -17.89 1.06 -28.45
N LYS A 102 -18.41 0.69 -29.61
CA LYS A 102 -18.35 1.49 -30.84
C LYS A 102 -19.31 2.72 -30.72
N PRO A 103 -18.93 3.90 -31.15
CA PRO A 103 -17.69 4.25 -31.83
C PRO A 103 -16.52 4.40 -30.89
N VAL A 104 -15.43 3.67 -31.13
CA VAL A 104 -14.20 3.73 -30.32
C VAL A 104 -13.64 5.15 -30.29
N ASN A 105 -13.31 5.63 -29.09
CA ASN A 105 -12.60 6.89 -28.90
C ASN A 105 -11.22 6.68 -28.24
N ALA A 106 -10.32 7.66 -28.40
CA ALA A 106 -8.95 7.56 -27.93
C ALA A 106 -8.84 7.41 -26.39
N GLU A 107 -9.67 8.13 -25.62
CA GLU A 107 -9.66 8.06 -24.16
C GLU A 107 -10.01 6.65 -23.66
N ARG A 108 -11.07 6.04 -24.22
CA ARG A 108 -11.53 4.71 -23.80
C ARG A 108 -10.53 3.63 -24.21
N LEU A 109 -10.00 3.69 -25.43
CA LEU A 109 -8.97 2.75 -25.88
C LEU A 109 -7.67 2.90 -25.09
N GLY A 110 -7.28 4.12 -24.74
CA GLY A 110 -6.11 4.38 -23.87
C GLY A 110 -6.21 3.64 -22.53
N LYS A 111 -7.36 3.74 -21.85
CA LYS A 111 -7.63 3.01 -20.59
C LYS A 111 -7.57 1.48 -20.78
N THR A 112 -8.04 0.97 -21.91
CA THR A 112 -7.94 -0.46 -22.26
C THR A 112 -6.48 -0.89 -22.44
N LEU A 113 -5.68 -0.12 -23.18
CA LEU A 113 -4.27 -0.42 -23.40
C LEU A 113 -3.46 -0.37 -22.11
N GLU A 114 -3.74 0.56 -21.19
CA GLU A 114 -3.12 0.60 -19.86
C GLU A 114 -3.42 -0.67 -19.05
N ARG A 115 -4.67 -1.16 -19.07
CA ARG A 115 -5.07 -2.41 -18.40
C ARG A 115 -4.35 -3.62 -18.99
N LEU A 116 -4.28 -3.71 -20.31
CA LEU A 116 -3.60 -4.79 -21.03
C LEU A 116 -2.10 -4.81 -20.72
N GLN A 117 -1.46 -3.65 -20.69
CA GLN A 117 -0.03 -3.54 -20.34
C GLN A 117 0.24 -4.03 -18.91
N LYS A 118 -0.66 -3.73 -17.95
CA LYS A 118 -0.55 -4.23 -16.58
C LYS A 118 -0.76 -5.75 -16.48
N ARG A 119 -1.66 -6.34 -17.27
CA ARG A 119 -1.94 -7.79 -17.26
C ARG A 119 -0.83 -8.60 -17.93
N LEU A 120 -0.37 -8.16 -19.10
CA LEU A 120 0.56 -8.91 -19.94
C LEU A 120 2.04 -8.74 -19.53
N ASN A 121 2.38 -7.65 -18.87
CA ASN A 121 3.73 -7.38 -18.38
C ASN A 121 3.73 -7.03 -16.89
N PRO A 122 3.44 -7.96 -16.00
CA PRO A 122 3.55 -7.71 -14.57
C PRO A 122 4.99 -7.38 -14.12
N SER A 123 6.00 -7.72 -14.95
CA SER A 123 7.42 -7.37 -14.75
C SER A 123 7.87 -6.11 -15.48
N ARG A 124 7.07 -5.56 -16.38
CA ARG A 124 7.18 -4.20 -16.86
C ARG A 124 6.17 -3.37 -16.05
N GLU A 125 6.56 -3.00 -14.86
CA GLU A 125 6.01 -1.77 -14.31
C GLU A 125 6.06 -0.72 -15.44
N PRO A 126 4.93 -0.05 -15.79
CA PRO A 126 5.00 1.16 -16.60
C PRO A 126 6.05 2.00 -15.87
N LEU A 127 7.00 2.62 -16.55
CA LEU A 127 8.01 3.50 -15.95
C LEU A 127 7.32 4.18 -14.79
N ALA A 128 7.55 3.63 -13.58
CA ALA A 128 6.69 3.89 -12.45
C ALA A 128 6.70 5.40 -12.30
N GLN A 129 5.51 6.02 -12.41
CA GLN A 129 5.44 7.47 -12.22
C GLN A 129 6.18 7.75 -10.93
N PRO A 130 7.07 8.74 -10.91
CA PRO A 130 7.85 9.00 -9.72
C PRO A 130 6.88 9.16 -8.55
N LYS A 131 7.14 8.40 -7.50
CA LYS A 131 6.37 8.48 -6.26
C LYS A 131 7.20 9.19 -5.21
N LEU A 132 6.54 9.84 -4.29
CA LEU A 132 7.16 10.31 -3.06
C LEU A 132 7.34 9.14 -2.11
N GLY A 133 8.58 8.76 -1.83
CA GLY A 133 8.90 7.88 -0.71
C GLY A 133 8.98 8.68 0.58
N VAL A 134 8.31 8.21 1.62
CA VAL A 134 8.27 8.83 2.94
C VAL A 134 8.57 7.78 4.00
N ARG A 135 9.47 8.09 4.91
CA ARG A 135 9.68 7.31 6.12
C ARG A 135 9.46 8.21 7.31
N LEU A 136 8.53 7.83 8.18
CA LEU A 136 8.14 8.53 9.40
C LEU A 136 8.54 7.76 10.66
N PHE A 137 8.86 6.47 10.52
CA PHE A 137 9.44 5.66 11.59
C PHE A 137 10.97 5.68 11.53
N GLY A 138 11.63 5.76 12.70
CA GLY A 138 13.09 5.79 12.79
C GLY A 138 13.77 7.07 12.29
N GLY A 139 12.98 8.11 12.03
CA GLY A 139 13.42 9.41 11.55
C GLY A 139 12.76 9.83 10.22
N ILE A 140 12.53 11.13 10.05
CA ILE A 140 11.84 11.65 8.87
C ILE A 140 12.77 11.66 7.67
N ARG A 141 12.34 11.01 6.58
CA ARG A 141 13.03 11.02 5.28
C ARG A 141 12.05 11.14 4.16
N PHE A 142 12.39 11.98 3.19
CA PHE A 142 11.67 12.14 1.93
C PHE A 142 12.62 11.85 0.78
N PHE A 143 12.16 11.06 -0.19
CA PHE A 143 12.94 10.72 -1.35
C PHE A 143 12.03 10.44 -2.55
N ARG A 144 12.56 10.63 -3.73
CA ARG A 144 11.89 10.20 -4.95
C ARG A 144 12.13 8.71 -5.13
N CYS A 145 11.08 7.93 -5.32
CA CYS A 145 11.15 6.52 -5.68
C CYS A 145 10.39 6.25 -6.99
N GLY A 146 10.70 5.11 -7.63
CA GLY A 146 10.15 4.79 -8.94
C GLY A 146 10.94 5.42 -10.10
N GLY A 147 10.71 4.90 -11.32
CA GLY A 147 11.51 5.21 -12.50
C GLY A 147 12.81 4.39 -12.56
N THR A 148 13.72 4.75 -13.46
CA THR A 148 14.98 4.04 -13.71
C THR A 148 16.13 4.45 -12.78
N GLY A 149 15.87 5.28 -11.74
CA GLY A 149 16.89 5.88 -10.87
C GLY A 149 16.90 5.35 -9.45
N ALA A 150 18.05 5.45 -8.79
CA ALA A 150 18.18 5.22 -7.37
C ALA A 150 17.31 6.22 -6.56
N GLU A 151 16.98 5.88 -5.31
CA GLU A 151 16.30 6.78 -4.39
C GLU A 151 17.04 8.12 -4.28
N ALA A 152 16.38 9.21 -4.67
CA ALA A 152 16.97 10.54 -4.62
C ALA A 152 16.36 11.32 -3.45
N PRO A 153 17.14 11.79 -2.47
CA PRO A 153 16.62 12.49 -1.30
C PRO A 153 16.01 13.84 -1.69
N ILE A 154 14.84 14.15 -1.12
CA ILE A 154 14.16 15.43 -1.24
C ILE A 154 14.40 16.22 0.05
N LYS A 155 15.04 17.39 -0.08
CA LYS A 155 15.32 18.26 1.05
C LYS A 155 14.26 19.36 1.13
N LEU A 156 13.66 19.51 2.30
CA LEU A 156 12.78 20.63 2.60
C LEU A 156 13.56 21.79 3.20
N ARG A 157 13.11 23.02 2.89
CA ARG A 157 13.86 24.24 3.18
C ARG A 157 14.04 24.51 4.69
N SER A 158 13.05 24.21 5.50
CA SER A 158 13.04 24.58 6.92
C SER A 158 12.30 23.54 7.76
N PRO A 159 12.55 23.48 9.08
CA PRO A 159 11.79 22.62 9.99
C PRO A 159 10.27 22.85 9.92
N LYS A 160 9.82 24.09 9.73
CA LYS A 160 8.38 24.40 9.63
C LYS A 160 7.78 23.90 8.31
N THR A 161 8.57 23.88 7.22
CA THR A 161 8.16 23.29 5.94
C THR A 161 8.02 21.77 6.08
N GLU A 162 8.95 21.13 6.79
CA GLU A 162 8.91 19.71 7.11
C GLU A 162 7.70 19.38 7.98
N GLU A 163 7.47 20.13 9.05
CA GLU A 163 6.34 19.92 9.95
C GLU A 163 4.98 20.00 9.24
N LEU A 164 4.76 21.06 8.44
CA LEU A 164 3.52 21.17 7.64
C LEU A 164 3.38 19.99 6.68
N PHE A 165 4.44 19.59 6.00
CA PHE A 165 4.37 18.52 5.04
C PHE A 165 4.05 17.16 5.70
N VAL A 166 4.69 16.85 6.83
CA VAL A 166 4.37 15.65 7.64
C VAL A 166 2.94 15.69 8.15
N TYR A 167 2.48 16.86 8.62
CA TYR A 167 1.10 17.03 9.06
C TYR A 167 0.10 16.69 7.96
N LEU A 168 0.32 17.23 6.74
CA LEU A 168 -0.52 16.95 5.57
C LEU A 168 -0.49 15.47 5.18
N LEU A 169 0.67 14.81 5.23
CA LEU A 169 0.80 13.37 4.97
C LEU A 169 0.00 12.54 5.98
N CYS A 170 0.04 12.90 7.27
CA CYS A 170 -0.69 12.18 8.31
C CYS A 170 -2.21 12.39 8.25
N LYS A 171 -2.67 13.55 7.75
CA LYS A 171 -4.10 13.92 7.73
C LYS A 171 -4.77 13.69 6.37
N GLY A 172 -4.01 13.74 5.27
CA GLY A 172 -4.49 13.60 3.90
C GLY A 172 -5.17 14.85 3.35
N THR A 173 -6.32 15.23 3.89
CA THR A 173 -7.06 16.45 3.53
C THR A 173 -7.36 17.26 4.79
N VAL A 174 -7.01 18.53 4.79
CA VAL A 174 -7.21 19.44 5.94
C VAL A 174 -7.70 20.80 5.48
N SER A 175 -8.46 21.51 6.32
CA SER A 175 -8.81 22.90 6.08
C SER A 175 -7.62 23.82 6.37
N ARG A 176 -7.58 24.99 5.71
CA ARG A 176 -6.56 26.01 5.99
C ARG A 176 -6.68 26.57 7.41
N GLU A 177 -7.90 26.60 7.95
CA GLU A 177 -8.18 27.02 9.31
C GLU A 177 -7.59 26.01 10.31
N GLU A 178 -7.83 24.69 10.13
CA GLU A 178 -7.23 23.65 10.95
C GLU A 178 -5.70 23.71 10.94
N VAL A 179 -5.09 23.95 9.77
CA VAL A 179 -3.63 24.13 9.65
C VAL A 179 -3.16 25.36 10.41
N ALA A 180 -3.88 26.49 10.34
CA ALA A 180 -3.54 27.72 11.07
C ALA A 180 -3.61 27.50 12.58
N ASP A 181 -4.70 26.91 13.05
CA ASP A 181 -4.95 26.66 14.47
C ASP A 181 -3.95 25.65 15.08
N THR A 182 -3.52 24.69 14.27
CA THR A 182 -2.59 23.63 14.74
C THR A 182 -1.12 24.07 14.68
N LEU A 183 -0.70 24.66 13.56
CA LEU A 183 0.73 24.92 13.32
C LEU A 183 1.15 26.37 13.53
N TRP A 184 0.22 27.31 13.59
CA TRP A 184 0.48 28.74 13.80
C TRP A 184 -0.41 29.32 14.90
N GLN A 185 -0.61 28.57 15.97
CA GLN A 185 -1.38 29.03 17.15
C GLN A 185 -0.95 30.41 17.63
N GLY A 186 -1.92 31.26 17.95
CA GLY A 186 -1.68 32.59 18.51
C GLY A 186 -1.20 33.65 17.51
N LEU A 187 -1.07 33.32 16.22
CA LEU A 187 -0.83 34.32 15.19
C LEU A 187 -2.13 34.94 14.71
N ASP A 188 -2.01 36.22 14.28
CA ASP A 188 -3.07 36.90 13.55
C ASP A 188 -3.45 36.09 12.27
N PRO A 189 -4.77 35.97 11.94
CA PRO A 189 -5.23 35.15 10.81
C PRO A 189 -4.55 35.48 9.47
N ASP A 190 -4.33 36.79 9.18
CA ASP A 190 -3.68 37.20 7.93
C ASP A 190 -2.21 36.82 7.91
N LYS A 191 -1.52 36.85 9.05
CA LYS A 191 -0.13 36.43 9.18
C LYS A 191 -0.03 34.91 9.06
N ALA A 192 -0.94 34.15 9.69
CA ALA A 192 -1.02 32.70 9.57
C ALA A 192 -1.25 32.29 8.11
N ALA A 193 -2.20 32.92 7.41
CA ALA A 193 -2.47 32.67 6.00
C ALA A 193 -1.25 32.93 5.09
N LYS A 194 -0.52 34.02 5.33
CA LYS A 194 0.74 34.34 4.60
C LYS A 194 1.81 33.26 4.85
N ASN A 195 1.97 32.81 6.10
CA ASN A 195 2.92 31.77 6.47
C ASN A 195 2.57 30.41 5.83
N ILE A 196 1.29 30.02 5.83
CA ILE A 196 0.82 28.83 5.15
C ILE A 196 1.14 28.89 3.66
N ASN A 197 0.81 30.00 2.98
CA ASN A 197 1.04 30.14 1.56
C ASN A 197 2.53 30.08 1.20
N SER A 198 3.39 30.74 1.97
CA SER A 198 4.83 30.68 1.73
C SER A 198 5.41 29.29 2.01
N THR A 199 4.92 28.61 3.03
CA THR A 199 5.37 27.24 3.36
C THR A 199 4.92 26.25 2.27
N LEU A 200 3.66 26.35 1.81
CA LEU A 200 3.15 25.53 0.69
C LEU A 200 3.92 25.79 -0.62
N TYR A 201 4.31 27.03 -0.88
CA TYR A 201 5.16 27.36 -2.03
C TYR A 201 6.49 26.60 -1.97
N TYR A 202 7.16 26.54 -0.81
CA TYR A 202 8.42 25.82 -0.68
C TYR A 202 8.26 24.32 -0.78
N ILE A 203 7.16 23.74 -0.25
CA ILE A 203 6.84 22.33 -0.45
C ILE A 203 6.66 22.04 -1.94
N ARG A 204 5.82 22.81 -2.63
CA ARG A 204 5.58 22.64 -4.07
C ARG A 204 6.85 22.74 -4.90
N ARG A 205 7.73 23.67 -4.57
CA ARG A 205 9.01 23.82 -5.24
C ARG A 205 9.88 22.59 -5.09
N SER A 206 10.03 22.07 -3.86
CA SER A 206 10.80 20.84 -3.62
C SER A 206 10.19 19.61 -4.31
N LEU A 207 8.86 19.53 -4.39
CA LEU A 207 8.15 18.48 -5.12
C LEU A 207 8.31 18.62 -6.64
N SER A 208 8.24 19.83 -7.17
CA SER A 208 8.46 20.09 -8.60
C SER A 208 9.88 19.76 -9.04
N ASP A 209 10.88 20.12 -8.24
CA ASP A 209 12.29 19.76 -8.49
C ASP A 209 12.48 18.23 -8.54
N ALA A 210 11.55 17.46 -7.92
CA ALA A 210 11.52 16.00 -7.94
C ALA A 210 10.57 15.39 -9.00
N GLY A 211 9.85 16.21 -9.79
CA GLY A 211 8.86 15.75 -10.78
C GLY A 211 7.56 15.22 -10.15
N LEU A 212 7.13 15.81 -9.03
CA LEU A 212 5.97 15.40 -8.22
C LEU A 212 4.95 16.54 -8.05
N GLU A 213 4.76 17.36 -9.10
CA GLU A 213 3.95 18.58 -9.03
C GLU A 213 2.49 18.33 -8.66
N SER A 214 1.93 17.20 -9.09
CA SER A 214 0.51 16.85 -8.88
C SER A 214 0.19 16.36 -7.47
N LEU A 215 1.22 16.07 -6.65
CA LEU A 215 1.06 15.46 -5.33
C LEU A 215 0.32 16.36 -4.34
N LEU A 216 0.62 17.68 -4.35
CA LEU A 216 0.07 18.64 -3.41
C LEU A 216 -0.93 19.58 -4.09
N GLN A 217 -2.19 19.41 -3.76
CA GLN A 217 -3.29 20.26 -4.19
C GLN A 217 -3.66 21.21 -3.05
N ALA A 218 -3.63 22.52 -3.30
CA ALA A 218 -4.07 23.50 -2.31
C ALA A 218 -5.09 24.44 -2.93
N GLY A 219 -6.33 24.25 -2.51
CA GLY A 219 -7.48 25.06 -2.86
C GLY A 219 -7.61 26.34 -2.01
N ARG A 220 -8.74 26.99 -2.15
CA ARG A 220 -9.09 28.20 -1.37
C ARG A 220 -9.33 27.87 0.10
N TYR A 221 -9.95 26.72 0.40
CA TYR A 221 -10.38 26.33 1.74
C TYR A 221 -9.63 25.13 2.29
N ASP A 222 -9.13 24.25 1.45
CA ASP A 222 -8.50 22.98 1.80
C ASP A 222 -7.12 22.79 1.17
N ILE A 223 -6.38 21.90 1.78
CA ILE A 223 -5.09 21.42 1.31
C ILE A 223 -5.14 19.91 1.32
N ARG A 224 -4.73 19.27 0.22
CA ARG A 224 -4.83 17.83 0.02
C ARG A 224 -3.54 17.24 -0.52
N ILE A 225 -3.17 16.07 -0.01
CA ILE A 225 -2.13 15.21 -0.57
C ILE A 225 -2.80 14.07 -1.36
N ASP A 226 -2.30 13.80 -2.55
CA ASP A 226 -2.70 12.60 -3.32
C ASP A 226 -1.93 11.38 -2.80
N ALA A 227 -2.55 10.64 -1.87
CA ALA A 227 -1.96 9.47 -1.24
C ALA A 227 -1.60 8.34 -2.25
N SER A 228 -2.20 8.31 -3.44
CA SER A 228 -1.90 7.29 -4.46
C SER A 228 -0.48 7.42 -5.03
N GLN A 229 0.09 8.63 -4.93
CA GLN A 229 1.44 8.95 -5.37
C GLN A 229 2.47 8.87 -4.22
N VAL A 230 2.08 8.41 -3.04
CA VAL A 230 2.94 8.34 -1.84
C VAL A 230 3.20 6.89 -1.46
N ASP A 231 4.46 6.53 -1.32
CA ASP A 231 4.94 5.32 -0.65
C ASP A 231 5.36 5.70 0.77
N CYS A 232 4.47 5.51 1.75
CA CYS A 232 4.70 5.90 3.13
C CYS A 232 4.65 4.68 4.06
N ASP A 233 5.67 4.55 4.91
CA ASP A 233 5.74 3.48 5.91
C ASP A 233 4.58 3.53 6.91
N LEU A 234 4.07 4.70 7.27
CA LEU A 234 2.87 4.84 8.08
C LEU A 234 1.62 4.27 7.38
N TYR A 235 1.44 4.54 6.08
CA TYR A 235 0.29 4.04 5.33
C TYR A 235 0.34 2.51 5.19
N GLU A 236 1.52 1.97 4.93
CA GLU A 236 1.72 0.52 4.85
C GLU A 236 1.48 -0.14 6.21
N TYR A 237 2.00 0.45 7.30
CA TYR A 237 1.74 -0.01 8.66
C TYR A 237 0.24 -0.05 8.97
N GLU A 238 -0.48 1.07 8.78
CA GLU A 238 -1.92 1.15 9.03
C GLU A 238 -2.71 0.15 8.18
N ARG A 239 -2.34 -0.03 6.91
CA ARG A 239 -2.94 -1.02 6.01
C ARG A 239 -2.78 -2.44 6.54
N VAL A 240 -1.57 -2.81 6.95
CA VAL A 240 -1.30 -4.17 7.48
C VAL A 240 -2.01 -4.39 8.82
N VAL A 241 -2.03 -3.40 9.70
CA VAL A 241 -2.78 -3.46 10.98
C VAL A 241 -4.27 -3.70 10.73
N GLN A 242 -4.86 -3.00 9.75
CA GLN A 242 -6.27 -3.23 9.39
C GLN A 242 -6.51 -4.65 8.88
N LEU A 243 -5.60 -5.21 8.07
CA LEU A 243 -5.71 -6.59 7.60
C LEU A 243 -5.62 -7.59 8.76
N ILE A 244 -4.68 -7.39 9.71
CA ILE A 244 -4.55 -8.23 10.91
C ILE A 244 -5.85 -8.20 11.73
N ARG A 245 -6.46 -7.03 11.89
CA ARG A 245 -7.72 -6.88 12.64
C ARG A 245 -8.94 -7.50 11.92
N ALA A 246 -8.92 -7.54 10.59
CA ALA A 246 -10.00 -8.12 9.80
C ALA A 246 -9.92 -9.65 9.71
N GLU A 247 -8.76 -10.25 9.88
CA GLU A 247 -8.56 -11.69 9.81
C GLU A 247 -8.86 -12.36 11.16
N PRO A 248 -9.72 -13.39 11.22
CA PRO A 248 -10.00 -14.11 12.47
C PRO A 248 -8.79 -14.82 13.07
N SER A 249 -7.82 -15.19 12.24
CA SER A 249 -6.59 -15.87 12.63
C SER A 249 -5.44 -15.41 11.71
N PRO A 250 -4.87 -14.21 11.96
CA PRO A 250 -3.77 -13.70 11.14
C PRO A 250 -2.54 -14.59 11.29
N ASP A 251 -1.76 -14.74 10.20
CA ASP A 251 -0.53 -15.51 10.18
C ASP A 251 0.69 -14.68 10.65
N LEU A 252 1.81 -15.36 10.91
CA LEU A 252 3.05 -14.70 11.34
C LEU A 252 3.57 -13.71 10.29
N LEU A 253 3.36 -13.98 9.00
CA LEU A 253 3.83 -13.12 7.91
C LEU A 253 3.21 -11.71 8.01
N ARG A 254 1.93 -11.60 8.39
CA ARG A 254 1.28 -10.30 8.60
C ARG A 254 1.92 -9.49 9.72
N PHE A 255 2.24 -10.14 10.84
CA PHE A 255 2.94 -9.47 11.94
C PHE A 255 4.35 -9.03 11.54
N ASP A 256 5.09 -9.87 10.79
CA ASP A 256 6.42 -9.51 10.27
C ASP A 256 6.35 -8.32 9.31
N GLN A 257 5.33 -8.25 8.46
CA GLN A 257 5.09 -7.11 7.56
C GLN A 257 4.82 -5.81 8.35
N ALA A 258 4.01 -5.86 9.41
CA ALA A 258 3.74 -4.70 10.25
C ALA A 258 5.01 -4.21 10.97
N GLU A 259 5.81 -5.13 11.51
CA GLU A 259 7.11 -4.79 12.14
C GLU A 259 8.10 -4.19 11.14
N ALA A 260 8.16 -4.73 9.92
CA ALA A 260 9.03 -4.22 8.86
C ALA A 260 8.63 -2.79 8.43
N ALA A 261 7.34 -2.48 8.39
CA ALA A 261 6.85 -1.15 8.05
C ALA A 261 7.15 -0.11 9.15
N ALA A 262 7.11 -0.48 10.45
CA ALA A 262 7.26 0.44 11.57
C ALA A 262 8.61 0.27 12.31
N GLN A 263 9.71 0.43 11.59
CA GLN A 263 11.05 0.33 12.18
C GLN A 263 11.46 1.60 12.93
N GLY A 264 11.55 1.51 14.26
CA GLY A 264 11.86 2.64 15.14
C GLY A 264 10.61 3.31 15.71
N SER A 265 10.80 4.45 16.38
CA SER A 265 9.68 5.24 16.91
C SER A 265 9.14 6.19 15.85
N PHE A 266 7.84 6.46 15.91
CA PHE A 266 7.20 7.42 15.02
C PHE A 266 7.77 8.83 15.26
N LEU A 267 8.11 9.54 14.19
CA LEU A 267 8.70 10.89 14.19
C LEU A 267 9.92 11.03 15.13
N THR A 268 10.81 10.05 15.14
CA THR A 268 12.00 10.04 16.00
C THR A 268 12.76 11.37 15.92
N GLY A 269 13.02 11.98 17.10
CA GLY A 269 13.75 13.25 17.21
C GLY A 269 12.91 14.50 16.91
N LYS A 270 11.59 14.39 16.75
CA LYS A 270 10.67 15.51 16.56
C LYS A 270 9.65 15.59 17.68
N LEU A 271 9.42 16.79 18.18
CA LEU A 271 8.46 17.09 19.24
C LEU A 271 7.32 17.93 18.67
N TYR A 272 6.54 17.34 17.73
CA TYR A 272 5.36 17.98 17.18
C TYR A 272 4.17 17.76 18.13
N GLU A 273 3.64 18.84 18.73
CA GLU A 273 2.54 18.76 19.70
C GLU A 273 1.31 18.05 19.12
N TRP A 274 0.97 18.34 17.86
CA TRP A 274 -0.17 17.73 17.17
C TRP A 274 -0.03 16.22 16.96
N ALA A 275 1.18 15.69 16.97
CA ALA A 275 1.46 14.28 16.72
C ALA A 275 1.30 13.40 17.98
N GLY A 276 1.15 14.01 19.17
CA GLY A 276 1.17 13.27 20.44
C GLY A 276 0.07 12.21 20.56
N GLU A 277 -1.15 12.50 20.09
CA GLU A 277 -2.24 11.52 20.11
C GLU A 277 -2.01 10.38 19.11
N LEU A 278 -1.56 10.71 17.89
CA LEU A 278 -1.19 9.72 16.87
C LEU A 278 -0.06 8.82 17.34
N SER A 279 1.00 9.39 17.93
CA SER A 279 2.12 8.63 18.49
C SER A 279 1.66 7.63 19.54
N ARG A 280 0.84 8.06 20.52
CA ARG A 280 0.29 7.18 21.54
C ARG A 280 -0.61 6.08 20.96
N ARG A 281 -1.40 6.39 19.92
CA ARG A 281 -2.19 5.38 19.21
C ARG A 281 -1.28 4.32 18.57
N LEU A 282 -0.26 4.73 17.84
CA LEU A 282 0.67 3.84 17.17
C LEU A 282 1.47 2.98 18.16
N GLU A 283 1.84 3.53 19.32
CA GLU A 283 2.53 2.78 20.39
C GLU A 283 1.61 1.70 20.99
N ARG A 284 0.34 2.01 21.26
CA ARG A 284 -0.64 1.00 21.70
C ARG A 284 -0.86 -0.09 20.65
N GLU A 285 -1.05 0.28 19.40
CA GLU A 285 -1.20 -0.68 18.29
C GLU A 285 0.02 -1.58 18.16
N ARG A 286 1.22 -1.02 18.30
CA ARG A 286 2.47 -1.80 18.30
C ARG A 286 2.52 -2.81 19.43
N MET A 287 2.07 -2.43 20.63
CA MET A 287 2.00 -3.35 21.76
C MET A 287 1.00 -4.48 21.47
N GLU A 288 -0.19 -4.18 20.95
CA GLU A 288 -1.20 -5.17 20.56
C GLU A 288 -0.67 -6.17 19.53
N LEU A 289 0.13 -5.70 18.55
CA LEU A 289 0.76 -6.55 17.54
C LEU A 289 1.80 -7.49 18.15
N LEU A 290 2.66 -7.00 19.04
CA LEU A 290 3.64 -7.82 19.76
C LEU A 290 2.95 -8.90 20.59
N GLU A 291 1.88 -8.55 21.32
CA GLU A 291 1.05 -9.50 22.07
C GLU A 291 0.43 -10.56 21.16
N GLY A 292 -0.18 -10.15 20.05
CA GLY A 292 -0.78 -11.06 19.08
C GLY A 292 0.22 -12.05 18.51
N LYS A 293 1.39 -11.56 18.08
CA LYS A 293 2.49 -12.38 17.55
C LYS A 293 3.06 -13.33 18.59
N ALA A 294 3.30 -12.85 19.83
CA ALA A 294 3.81 -13.70 20.92
C ALA A 294 2.82 -14.81 21.25
N ARG A 295 1.51 -14.50 21.35
CA ARG A 295 0.45 -15.49 21.60
C ARG A 295 0.39 -16.55 20.50
N LEU A 296 0.51 -16.16 19.24
CA LEU A 296 0.55 -17.08 18.11
C LEU A 296 1.75 -18.02 18.19
N LEU A 297 2.95 -17.49 18.45
CA LEU A 297 4.18 -18.28 18.59
C LEU A 297 4.12 -19.28 19.77
N LEU A 298 3.53 -18.85 20.89
CA LEU A 298 3.35 -19.74 22.05
C LEU A 298 2.34 -20.85 21.77
N ARG A 299 1.25 -20.55 21.04
CA ARG A 299 0.28 -21.54 20.58
C ARG A 299 0.91 -22.56 19.63
N ASP A 300 1.77 -22.10 18.73
CA ASP A 300 2.46 -22.94 17.75
C ASP A 300 3.69 -23.66 18.33
N SER A 301 3.84 -23.68 19.66
CA SER A 301 4.94 -24.32 20.37
C SER A 301 6.34 -23.82 19.96
N LYS A 302 6.46 -22.52 19.66
CA LYS A 302 7.71 -21.82 19.32
C LYS A 302 8.14 -20.84 20.41
N PRO A 303 8.37 -21.30 21.65
CA PRO A 303 8.62 -20.41 22.80
C PRO A 303 9.89 -19.58 22.66
N GLN A 304 10.93 -20.11 22.01
CA GLN A 304 12.18 -19.40 21.80
C GLN A 304 12.00 -18.15 20.90
N ALA A 305 11.08 -18.20 19.94
CA ALA A 305 10.76 -17.06 19.08
C ALA A 305 9.86 -16.02 19.79
N ALA A 306 9.03 -16.44 20.76
CA ALA A 306 8.22 -15.52 21.56
C ALA A 306 9.03 -14.73 22.60
N PHE A 307 10.16 -15.26 23.04
CA PHE A 307 11.02 -14.70 24.10
C PHE A 307 11.43 -13.24 23.81
N PRO A 308 12.07 -12.91 22.68
CA PRO A 308 12.49 -11.53 22.39
C PRO A 308 11.30 -10.55 22.29
N LEU A 309 10.11 -11.02 21.89
CA LEU A 309 8.91 -10.18 21.83
C LEU A 309 8.45 -9.79 23.24
N LEU A 310 8.38 -10.76 24.16
CA LEU A 310 8.02 -10.50 25.57
C LEU A 310 9.03 -9.56 26.23
N GLN A 311 10.34 -9.73 25.97
CA GLN A 311 11.35 -8.78 26.45
C GLN A 311 11.13 -7.38 25.90
N ARG A 312 10.84 -7.27 24.61
CA ARG A 312 10.58 -5.98 23.96
C ARG A 312 9.33 -5.29 24.53
N MET A 313 8.29 -6.04 24.87
CA MET A 313 7.07 -5.51 25.49
C MET A 313 7.39 -4.96 26.89
N ILE A 314 8.24 -5.63 27.68
CA ILE A 314 8.69 -5.14 29.00
C ILE A 314 9.56 -3.88 28.87
N GLU A 315 10.36 -3.76 27.82
CA GLU A 315 11.11 -2.52 27.54
C GLU A 315 10.19 -1.34 27.23
N LEU A 316 9.08 -1.60 26.53
CA LEU A 316 8.10 -0.58 26.13
C LEU A 316 7.19 -0.19 27.31
N ASP A 317 6.77 -1.15 28.11
CA ASP A 317 5.96 -0.92 29.30
C ASP A 317 6.44 -1.83 30.47
N PRO A 318 7.38 -1.34 31.29
CA PRO A 318 8.00 -2.13 32.34
C PRO A 318 7.09 -2.51 33.52
N LEU A 319 5.87 -1.96 33.61
CA LEU A 319 4.95 -2.20 34.71
C LEU A 319 3.85 -3.22 34.38
N ARG A 320 3.86 -3.81 33.17
CA ARG A 320 2.91 -4.83 32.73
C ARG A 320 3.17 -6.19 33.41
N GLU A 321 2.53 -6.40 34.55
CA GLU A 321 2.66 -7.66 35.32
C GLU A 321 2.32 -8.90 34.49
N ASP A 322 1.29 -8.85 33.65
CA ASP A 322 0.87 -9.96 32.78
C ASP A 322 1.99 -10.43 31.84
N ILE A 323 2.75 -9.51 31.26
CA ILE A 323 3.87 -9.83 30.38
C ILE A 323 5.04 -10.43 31.16
N HIS A 324 5.34 -9.91 32.34
CA HIS A 324 6.33 -10.51 33.21
C HIS A 324 5.94 -11.94 33.63
N VAL A 325 4.65 -12.19 33.92
CA VAL A 325 4.12 -13.52 34.20
C VAL A 325 4.39 -14.48 33.03
N GLU A 326 4.07 -14.08 31.83
CA GLU A 326 4.29 -14.94 30.63
C GLU A 326 5.78 -15.21 30.42
N LEU A 327 6.64 -14.22 30.60
CA LEU A 327 8.09 -14.38 30.48
C LEU A 327 8.64 -15.32 31.55
N ILE A 328 8.18 -15.20 32.80
CA ILE A 328 8.56 -16.11 33.90
C ILE A 328 8.09 -17.55 33.63
N ARG A 329 6.86 -17.73 33.18
CA ARG A 329 6.36 -19.05 32.77
C ARG A 329 7.22 -19.66 31.66
N LEU A 330 7.67 -18.84 30.75
CA LEU A 330 8.55 -19.25 29.67
C LEU A 330 9.92 -19.67 30.19
N TYR A 331 10.52 -18.89 31.10
CA TYR A 331 11.77 -19.28 31.75
C TYR A 331 11.66 -20.62 32.49
N ILE A 332 10.56 -20.83 33.25
CA ILE A 332 10.32 -22.08 33.97
C ILE A 332 10.20 -23.26 32.99
N ARG A 333 9.43 -23.13 31.90
CA ARG A 333 9.29 -24.17 30.87
C ARG A 333 10.62 -24.54 30.21
N LEU A 334 11.54 -23.58 30.10
CA LEU A 334 12.88 -23.77 29.54
C LEU A 334 13.92 -24.24 30.58
N GLY A 335 13.51 -24.51 31.84
CA GLY A 335 14.41 -24.90 32.93
C GLY A 335 15.32 -23.76 33.43
N ARG A 336 15.05 -22.50 33.05
CA ARG A 336 15.84 -21.31 33.38
C ARG A 336 15.35 -20.65 34.67
N THR A 337 15.36 -21.41 35.75
CA THR A 337 14.79 -20.98 37.05
C THR A 337 15.45 -19.74 37.65
N HIS A 338 16.76 -19.60 37.50
CA HIS A 338 17.47 -18.39 37.92
C HIS A 338 17.01 -17.11 37.21
N ASP A 339 16.76 -17.21 35.94
CA ASP A 339 16.24 -16.07 35.13
C ASP A 339 14.82 -15.73 35.52
N ALA A 340 13.99 -16.73 35.81
CA ALA A 340 12.63 -16.53 36.33
C ALA A 340 12.64 -15.77 37.67
N ALA A 341 13.52 -16.16 38.63
CA ALA A 341 13.64 -15.49 39.91
C ALA A 341 14.19 -14.06 39.76
N ARG A 342 15.12 -13.84 38.82
CA ARG A 342 15.65 -12.49 38.54
C ARG A 342 14.53 -11.59 38.00
N GLN A 343 13.76 -12.08 37.06
CA GLN A 343 12.66 -11.31 36.42
C GLN A 343 11.56 -10.94 37.43
N TYR A 344 11.29 -11.82 38.39
CA TYR A 344 10.36 -11.53 39.50
C TYR A 344 10.87 -10.37 40.35
N ARG A 345 12.12 -10.44 40.82
CA ARG A 345 12.73 -9.38 41.65
C ARG A 345 12.76 -8.04 40.91
N GLU A 346 13.07 -8.04 39.64
CA GLU A 346 13.08 -6.84 38.81
C GLU A 346 11.72 -6.14 38.78
N LEU A 347 10.64 -6.91 38.62
CA LEU A 347 9.28 -6.38 38.67
C LEU A 347 8.93 -5.88 40.06
N GLU A 348 9.22 -6.67 41.13
CA GLU A 348 8.93 -6.30 42.51
C GLU A 348 9.59 -4.96 42.88
N GLU A 349 10.87 -4.79 42.56
CA GLU A 349 11.62 -3.56 42.78
C GLU A 349 11.05 -2.36 42.00
N ARG A 350 10.59 -2.59 40.76
CA ARG A 350 9.98 -1.55 39.93
C ARG A 350 8.61 -1.13 40.46
N LEU A 351 7.74 -2.08 40.77
CA LEU A 351 6.42 -1.78 41.35
C LEU A 351 6.52 -1.06 42.69
N ALA A 352 7.45 -1.47 43.55
CA ALA A 352 7.70 -0.80 44.82
C ALA A 352 8.17 0.65 44.63
N ARG A 353 9.10 0.87 43.69
CA ARG A 353 9.71 2.18 43.41
C ARG A 353 8.70 3.15 42.76
N ASP A 354 8.00 2.68 41.71
CA ASP A 354 7.24 3.55 40.82
C ASP A 354 5.78 3.70 41.26
N LEU A 355 5.21 2.70 41.93
CA LEU A 355 3.80 2.67 42.37
C LEU A 355 3.61 2.47 43.85
N GLY A 356 4.67 2.18 44.62
CA GLY A 356 4.55 1.84 46.06
C GLY A 356 3.75 0.55 46.30
N ALA A 357 3.66 -0.33 45.29
CA ALA A 357 2.86 -1.54 45.28
C ALA A 357 3.71 -2.81 45.27
N ALA A 358 3.12 -3.92 45.75
CA ALA A 358 3.71 -5.25 45.60
C ALA A 358 3.07 -5.99 44.41
N PRO A 359 3.75 -6.99 43.80
CA PRO A 359 3.17 -7.82 42.77
C PRO A 359 1.89 -8.52 43.18
N SER A 360 0.98 -8.76 42.26
CA SER A 360 -0.30 -9.42 42.52
C SER A 360 -0.12 -10.82 43.11
N ARG A 361 -1.10 -11.29 43.95
CA ARG A 361 -1.03 -12.61 44.60
C ARG A 361 -0.93 -13.79 43.59
N SER A 362 -1.51 -13.65 42.42
CA SER A 362 -1.43 -14.62 41.35
C SER A 362 0.02 -14.79 40.84
N PHE A 363 0.80 -13.73 40.91
CA PHE A 363 2.19 -13.69 40.52
C PHE A 363 3.10 -14.42 41.52
N ALA A 364 2.89 -14.19 42.83
CA ALA A 364 3.64 -14.88 43.89
C ALA A 364 3.38 -16.41 43.90
N SER A 365 2.18 -16.86 43.52
CA SER A 365 1.86 -18.28 43.46
C SER A 365 2.61 -19.05 42.36
N LEU A 366 3.05 -18.40 41.28
CA LEU A 366 3.82 -19.02 40.20
C LEU A 366 5.23 -19.46 40.65
N LEU A 367 5.87 -18.68 41.50
CA LEU A 367 7.19 -19.02 42.05
C LEU A 367 7.10 -20.19 43.04
N ASN A 368 6.07 -20.22 43.88
CA ASN A 368 5.86 -21.30 44.83
C ASN A 368 5.57 -22.64 44.13
N ALA A 369 4.89 -22.62 42.98
CA ALA A 369 4.63 -23.80 42.15
C ALA A 369 5.89 -24.32 41.40
N ALA A 370 6.91 -23.50 41.24
CA ALA A 370 8.17 -23.84 40.55
C ALA A 370 9.24 -24.45 41.48
N HIS A 371 8.92 -24.71 42.77
CA HIS A 371 9.84 -25.29 43.75
C HIS A 371 11.19 -24.51 43.86
N PHE A 372 11.07 -23.21 44.18
CA PHE A 372 12.23 -22.45 44.66
C PHE A 372 12.41 -22.59 46.16
#